data_531bffc431599dbc3272f4e265762669
#
_entry.id   531bffc431599dbc3272f4e265762669
#
_cell.length_a   1.000
_cell.length_b   1.000
_cell.length_c   1.000
_cell.angle_alpha   90.00
_cell.angle_beta   90.00
_cell.angle_gamma   90.00
#
_symmetry.space_group_name_H-M   'P 1'
#
loop_
_entity.id
_entity.type
_entity.pdbx_description
1 polymer ?
#
loop_
_entity_poly.entity_id
_entity_poly.type
_entity_poly.pdbx_seq_one_letter_code
_entity_poly.pdbx_strand_id
1 'polypeptide(L)'
;MQITVILDPAEQACCGQALGLGQRVEWVLAYVTRGEQPYYMRDQHEQFAVHGAKTRAVSGSVAAIRELAIHPSRPDGTPVRRVWRSLSALPDGVDYDSDGIEIDLLVDHGQQLPELFSWPRR
;
A
#
# COMPACT_ATOMS: atom_id res chain seq x y z
N MET A 1 -7.57 -16.14 0.33
CA MET A 1 -7.48 -15.20 1.46
C MET A 1 -7.18 -13.82 0.91
N GLN A 2 -7.89 -12.83 1.40
CA GLN A 2 -7.70 -11.45 0.99
C GLN A 2 -7.00 -10.66 2.09
N ILE A 3 -6.00 -9.88 1.71
CA ILE A 3 -5.32 -8.94 2.61
C ILE A 3 -5.36 -7.54 2.03
N THR A 4 -5.23 -6.54 2.87
CA THR A 4 -5.07 -5.14 2.44
C THR A 4 -3.60 -4.75 2.54
N VAL A 5 -3.05 -4.29 1.43
CA VAL A 5 -1.65 -3.87 1.32
C VAL A 5 -1.61 -2.36 1.14
N ILE A 6 -0.80 -1.70 1.95
CA ILE A 6 -0.56 -0.27 1.82
C ILE A 6 0.62 -0.04 0.90
N LEU A 7 0.45 0.85 -0.08
CA LEU A 7 1.53 1.32 -0.94
C LEU A 7 1.93 2.73 -0.49
N ASP A 8 3.24 2.96 -0.46
CA ASP A 8 3.75 4.32 -0.24
C ASP A 8 3.52 5.15 -1.51
N PRO A 9 2.77 6.27 -1.44
CA PRO A 9 2.54 7.11 -2.61
C PRO A 9 3.82 7.63 -3.25
N ALA A 10 4.85 7.92 -2.47
CA ALA A 10 6.14 8.37 -2.98
C ALA A 10 6.85 7.27 -3.77
N GLU A 11 6.80 6.03 -3.30
CA GLU A 11 7.34 4.89 -4.05
C GLU A 11 6.55 4.65 -5.34
N GLN A 12 5.23 4.75 -5.28
CA GLN A 12 4.40 4.60 -6.47
C GLN A 12 4.68 5.69 -7.50
N ALA A 13 4.87 6.93 -7.06
CA ALA A 13 5.19 8.05 -7.92
C ALA A 13 6.57 7.91 -8.58
N CYS A 14 7.55 7.45 -7.83
CA CYS A 14 8.93 7.31 -8.34
C CYS A 14 9.11 6.06 -9.22
N CYS A 15 8.58 4.91 -8.78
CA CYS A 15 9.03 3.61 -9.30
C CYS A 15 7.89 2.59 -9.43
N GLY A 16 6.67 2.98 -9.13
CA GLY A 16 5.52 2.10 -9.18
C GLY A 16 5.05 1.84 -10.60
N GLN A 17 4.58 0.63 -10.84
CA GLN A 17 3.96 0.26 -12.10
C GLN A 17 2.46 0.57 -12.05
N ALA A 18 1.88 0.79 -13.22
CA ALA A 18 0.43 0.89 -13.35
C ALA A 18 -0.24 -0.41 -12.87
N LEU A 19 -1.36 -0.28 -12.16
CA LEU A 19 -2.12 -1.40 -11.66
C LEU A 19 -3.54 -1.35 -12.19
N GLY A 20 -4.12 -2.53 -12.40
CA GLY A 20 -5.52 -2.68 -12.78
C GLY A 20 -6.18 -3.78 -11.97
N LEU A 21 -7.51 -3.75 -11.88
CA LEU A 21 -8.29 -4.80 -11.23
C LEU A 21 -8.07 -6.14 -11.95
N GLY A 22 -7.89 -7.21 -11.19
CA GLY A 22 -7.63 -8.54 -11.70
C GLY A 22 -6.18 -8.80 -12.11
N GLN A 23 -5.33 -7.81 -12.08
CA GLN A 23 -3.93 -7.96 -12.45
C GLN A 23 -3.19 -8.88 -11.48
N ARG A 24 -2.38 -9.79 -12.04
CA ARG A 24 -1.50 -10.66 -11.26
C ARG A 24 -0.26 -9.90 -10.84
N VAL A 25 0.10 -10.02 -9.58
CA VAL A 25 1.30 -9.39 -9.02
C VAL A 25 2.06 -10.38 -8.15
N GLU A 26 3.37 -10.15 -8.04
CA GLU A 26 4.22 -10.76 -7.02
C GLU A 26 4.96 -9.63 -6.32
N TRP A 27 4.64 -9.42 -5.06
CA TRP A 27 5.19 -8.32 -4.29
C TRP A 27 5.94 -8.83 -3.07
N VAL A 28 7.05 -8.19 -2.75
CA VAL A 28 7.69 -8.37 -1.45
C VAL A 28 6.94 -7.52 -0.43
N LEU A 29 6.41 -8.19 0.60
CA LEU A 29 5.60 -7.56 1.64
C LEU A 29 6.28 -7.65 2.99
N ALA A 30 6.04 -6.64 3.82
CA ALA A 30 6.31 -6.64 5.25
C ALA A 30 4.98 -6.53 6.00
N TYR A 31 4.90 -7.15 7.17
CA TYR A 31 3.75 -7.03 8.07
C TYR A 31 4.21 -6.30 9.31
N VAL A 32 3.78 -5.07 9.49
CA VAL A 32 4.37 -4.14 10.46
C VAL A 32 3.34 -3.58 11.42
N THR A 33 3.80 -3.25 12.62
CA THR A 33 3.03 -2.47 13.58
C THR A 33 3.91 -1.39 14.20
N ARG A 34 3.31 -0.25 14.50
CA ARG A 34 3.95 0.84 15.25
C ARG A 34 3.26 1.05 16.60
N GLY A 35 2.71 -0.04 17.17
CA GLY A 35 1.92 0.00 18.39
C GLY A 35 0.42 0.22 18.13
N GLU A 36 0.02 0.27 16.87
CA GLU A 36 -1.35 0.31 16.40
C GLU A 36 -1.70 -1.02 15.75
N GLN A 37 -2.87 -1.11 15.11
CA GLN A 37 -3.26 -2.29 14.37
C GLN A 37 -2.23 -2.61 13.27
N PRO A 38 -1.74 -3.85 13.17
CA PRO A 38 -0.78 -4.23 12.14
C PRO A 38 -1.33 -4.06 10.73
N TYR A 39 -0.44 -3.80 9.79
CA TYR A 39 -0.79 -3.68 8.38
C TYR A 39 0.31 -4.22 7.48
N TYR A 40 -0.07 -4.64 6.27
CA TYR A 40 0.88 -5.06 5.24
C TYR A 40 1.33 -3.87 4.42
N MET A 41 2.62 -3.80 4.14
CA MET A 41 3.20 -2.80 3.23
C MET A 41 4.03 -3.50 2.16
N ARG A 42 3.96 -2.97 0.93
CA ARG A 42 4.89 -3.36 -0.10
C ARG A 42 6.27 -2.80 0.22
N ASP A 43 7.29 -3.66 0.19
CA ASP A 43 8.68 -3.31 0.51
C ASP A 43 9.54 -3.31 -0.76
N GLN A 44 9.29 -2.36 -1.66
CA GLN A 44 9.90 -2.29 -2.97
C GLN A 44 11.41 -2.00 -2.90
N HIS A 45 11.85 -1.22 -1.92
CA HIS A 45 13.24 -0.79 -1.75
C HIS A 45 13.91 -1.39 -0.52
N GLU A 46 13.40 -2.51 -0.02
CA GLU A 46 13.93 -3.20 1.15
C GLU A 46 14.01 -2.34 2.42
N GLN A 47 13.19 -1.29 2.49
CA GLN A 47 13.24 -0.34 3.62
C GLN A 47 12.89 -0.98 4.96
N PHE A 48 12.03 -2.00 4.98
CA PHE A 48 11.72 -2.74 6.21
C PHE A 48 12.71 -3.87 6.45
N ALA A 49 13.18 -4.51 5.38
CA ALA A 49 14.15 -5.60 5.48
C ALA A 49 15.47 -5.12 6.11
N VAL A 50 15.95 -3.92 5.77
CA VAL A 50 17.19 -3.37 6.35
C VAL A 50 17.06 -3.10 7.86
N HIS A 51 15.83 -2.96 8.37
CA HIS A 51 15.56 -2.81 9.80
C HIS A 51 15.27 -4.13 10.51
N GLY A 52 15.40 -5.26 9.82
CA GLY A 52 15.25 -6.59 10.40
C GLY A 52 13.91 -7.24 10.19
N ALA A 53 13.00 -6.63 9.43
CA ALA A 53 11.71 -7.26 9.11
C ALA A 53 11.92 -8.49 8.23
N LYS A 54 11.21 -9.57 8.53
CA LYS A 54 11.19 -10.77 7.70
C LYS A 54 10.14 -10.61 6.61
N THR A 55 10.56 -10.10 5.48
CA THR A 55 9.71 -9.90 4.31
C THR A 55 9.48 -11.22 3.56
N ARG A 56 8.41 -11.27 2.76
CA ARG A 56 8.07 -12.42 1.92
C ARG A 56 7.58 -11.93 0.57
N ALA A 57 7.97 -12.64 -0.48
CA ALA A 57 7.35 -12.48 -1.79
C ALA A 57 5.98 -13.17 -1.76
N VAL A 58 4.94 -12.45 -2.10
CA VAL A 58 3.55 -12.92 -2.09
C VAL A 58 2.94 -12.71 -3.45
N SER A 59 2.35 -13.76 -4.00
CA SER A 59 1.66 -13.73 -5.29
C SER A 59 0.15 -13.66 -5.10
N GLY A 60 -0.51 -12.90 -5.94
CA GLY A 60 -1.95 -12.75 -5.88
C GLY A 60 -2.51 -11.90 -7.01
N SER A 61 -3.78 -11.59 -6.90
CA SER A 61 -4.50 -10.75 -7.86
C SER A 61 -5.05 -9.50 -7.18
N VAL A 62 -5.01 -8.38 -7.89
CA VAL A 62 -5.55 -7.12 -7.40
C VAL A 62 -7.09 -7.19 -7.41
N ALA A 63 -7.69 -7.15 -6.22
CA ALA A 63 -9.15 -7.25 -6.06
C ALA A 63 -9.81 -5.87 -5.91
N ALA A 64 -9.11 -4.90 -5.32
CA ALA A 64 -9.61 -3.54 -5.18
C ALA A 64 -8.45 -2.56 -5.05
N ILE A 65 -8.69 -1.34 -5.48
CA ILE A 65 -7.73 -0.22 -5.40
C ILE A 65 -8.47 0.96 -4.76
N ARG A 66 -7.90 1.52 -3.70
CA ARG A 66 -8.44 2.71 -3.05
C ARG A 66 -7.37 3.77 -2.89
N GLU A 67 -7.77 5.00 -3.02
CA GLU A 67 -6.92 6.17 -2.84
C GLU A 67 -7.51 7.09 -1.79
N LEU A 68 -6.67 7.59 -0.90
CA LEU A 68 -7.03 8.65 0.02
C LEU A 68 -6.78 9.99 -0.67
N ALA A 69 -7.84 10.64 -1.05
CA ALA A 69 -7.78 11.95 -1.68
C ALA A 69 -7.90 13.05 -0.63
N ILE A 70 -7.05 14.06 -0.75
CA ILE A 70 -7.16 15.28 0.03
C ILE A 70 -7.88 16.31 -0.84
N HIS A 71 -9.04 16.75 -0.38
CA HIS A 71 -9.69 17.89 -1.02
C HIS A 71 -8.95 19.16 -0.58
N PRO A 72 -8.54 20.01 -1.51
CA PRO A 72 -7.88 21.26 -1.17
C PRO A 72 -8.76 22.10 -0.26
N SER A 73 -8.14 22.87 0.62
CA SER A 73 -8.86 23.78 1.50
C SER A 73 -9.73 24.72 0.68
N ARG A 74 -10.98 24.91 1.10
CA ARG A 74 -11.88 25.85 0.46
C ARG A 74 -11.37 27.27 0.66
N PRO A 75 -11.74 28.20 -0.23
CA PRO A 75 -11.33 29.61 -0.08
C PRO A 75 -11.75 30.24 1.24
N ASP A 76 -12.77 29.68 1.90
CA ASP A 76 -13.26 30.13 3.22
C ASP A 76 -12.45 29.62 4.41
N GLY A 77 -11.38 28.84 4.16
CA GLY A 77 -10.53 28.29 5.22
C GLY A 77 -11.07 27.07 5.92
N THR A 78 -12.15 26.44 5.41
CA THR A 78 -12.63 25.20 6.01
C THR A 78 -11.58 24.07 5.88
N PRO A 79 -11.50 23.15 6.88
CA PRO A 79 -10.49 22.13 6.91
C PRO A 79 -10.54 21.23 5.67
N VAL A 80 -9.37 20.79 5.25
CA VAL A 80 -9.18 19.79 4.18
C VAL A 80 -9.85 18.48 4.60
N ARG A 81 -10.72 17.95 3.74
CA ARG A 81 -11.43 16.71 4.00
C ARG A 81 -10.70 15.55 3.31
N ARG A 82 -10.37 14.51 4.06
CA ARG A 82 -9.82 13.27 3.55
C ARG A 82 -10.95 12.30 3.21
N VAL A 83 -10.96 11.79 1.99
CA VAL A 83 -11.97 10.83 1.54
C VAL A 83 -11.29 9.69 0.78
N TRP A 84 -11.59 8.46 1.18
CA TRP A 84 -11.20 7.28 0.42
C TRP A 84 -12.12 7.12 -0.78
N ARG A 85 -11.54 6.86 -1.93
CA ARG A 85 -12.30 6.55 -3.14
C ARG A 85 -11.77 5.31 -3.83
N SER A 86 -12.68 4.53 -4.42
CA SER A 86 -12.32 3.35 -5.20
C SER A 86 -11.88 3.75 -6.60
N LEU A 87 -10.84 3.08 -7.08
CA LEU A 87 -10.31 3.25 -8.44
C LEU A 87 -10.41 1.95 -9.19
N SER A 88 -10.60 2.02 -10.51
CA SER A 88 -10.51 0.85 -11.40
C SER A 88 -9.07 0.58 -11.85
N ALA A 89 -8.21 1.58 -11.76
CA ALA A 89 -6.80 1.49 -12.15
C ALA A 89 -5.98 2.55 -11.40
N LEU A 90 -4.70 2.26 -11.23
CA LEU A 90 -3.72 3.17 -10.67
C LEU A 90 -2.67 3.45 -11.76
N PRO A 91 -2.41 4.72 -12.12
CA PRO A 91 -1.42 5.02 -13.14
C PRO A 91 -0.01 4.68 -12.69
N ASP A 92 0.90 4.50 -13.65
CA ASP A 92 2.31 4.41 -13.34
C ASP A 92 2.87 5.78 -12.95
N GLY A 93 3.84 5.75 -12.14
CA GLY A 93 4.78 6.62 -11.49
C GLY A 93 4.81 8.12 -11.68
N VAL A 94 4.00 8.77 -12.43
CA VAL A 94 4.18 10.20 -12.70
C VAL A 94 3.13 11.03 -11.99
N ASP A 95 3.58 12.03 -11.22
CA ASP A 95 2.77 13.09 -10.61
C ASP A 95 1.56 12.61 -9.82
N TYR A 96 1.75 11.51 -9.07
CA TYR A 96 0.68 10.95 -8.29
C TYR A 96 0.55 11.68 -6.94
N ASP A 97 -0.45 12.56 -6.88
CA ASP A 97 -0.72 13.37 -5.69
C ASP A 97 -1.76 12.67 -4.81
N SER A 98 -1.28 11.70 -4.05
CA SER A 98 -2.11 10.92 -3.13
C SER A 98 -1.53 10.93 -1.73
N ASP A 99 -2.42 10.90 -0.74
CA ASP A 99 -2.03 10.80 0.67
C ASP A 99 -1.98 9.35 1.17
N GLY A 100 -2.52 8.43 0.43
CA GLY A 100 -2.49 7.01 0.75
C GLY A 100 -3.09 6.14 -0.34
N ILE A 101 -2.56 4.93 -0.47
CA ILE A 101 -3.04 3.94 -1.44
C ILE A 101 -3.20 2.62 -0.71
N GLU A 102 -4.37 2.00 -0.83
CA GLU A 102 -4.65 0.66 -0.34
C GLU A 102 -5.04 -0.26 -1.48
N ILE A 103 -4.44 -1.44 -1.50
CA ILE A 103 -4.74 -2.49 -2.45
C ILE A 103 -5.29 -3.69 -1.69
N ASP A 104 -6.48 -4.16 -2.04
CA ASP A 104 -6.93 -5.46 -1.59
C ASP A 104 -6.33 -6.50 -2.53
N LEU A 105 -5.56 -7.39 -1.98
CA LEU A 105 -4.87 -8.45 -2.71
C LEU A 105 -5.50 -9.80 -2.37
N LEU A 106 -6.00 -10.48 -3.38
CA LEU A 106 -6.45 -11.86 -3.26
C LEU A 106 -5.21 -12.75 -3.37
N VAL A 107 -4.75 -13.25 -2.23
CA VAL A 107 -3.52 -14.03 -2.13
C VAL A 107 -3.75 -15.43 -2.67
N ASP A 108 -2.82 -15.92 -3.47
CA ASP A 108 -2.86 -17.27 -4.01
C ASP A 108 -2.83 -18.32 -2.89
N HIS A 109 -3.46 -19.46 -3.14
CA HIS A 109 -3.45 -20.57 -2.20
C HIS A 109 -2.02 -21.06 -1.93
N GLY A 110 -1.72 -21.33 -0.66
CA GLY A 110 -0.41 -21.84 -0.26
C GLY A 110 0.69 -20.81 -0.12
N GLN A 111 0.41 -19.54 -0.33
CA GLN A 111 1.38 -18.48 -0.11
C GLN A 111 1.65 -18.29 1.38
N GLN A 112 2.91 -18.06 1.72
CA GLN A 112 3.34 -17.74 3.07
C GLN A 112 3.41 -16.23 3.26
N LEU A 113 2.69 -15.71 4.26
CA LEU A 113 2.69 -14.28 4.58
C LEU A 113 3.88 -13.92 5.47
N PRO A 114 4.35 -12.67 5.45
CA PRO A 114 5.44 -12.22 6.32
C PRO A 114 5.03 -12.25 7.79
N GLU A 115 6.04 -12.45 8.66
CA GLU A 115 5.86 -12.37 10.10
C GLU A 115 5.71 -10.92 10.56
N LEU A 116 5.01 -10.74 11.69
CA LEU A 116 4.84 -9.43 12.30
C LEU A 116 6.17 -8.85 12.75
N PHE A 117 6.42 -7.62 12.36
CA PHE A 117 7.57 -6.83 12.76
C PHE A 117 7.12 -5.57 13.50
N SER A 118 7.62 -5.40 14.73
CA SER A 118 7.35 -4.20 15.51
C SER A 118 8.36 -3.11 15.13
N TRP A 119 7.84 -2.03 14.55
CA TRP A 119 8.69 -0.89 14.23
C TRP A 119 9.08 -0.17 15.51
N PRO A 120 10.38 0.09 15.74
CA PRO A 120 10.80 0.76 16.97
C PRO A 120 10.18 2.15 17.10
N ARG A 121 9.61 2.42 18.26
CA ARG A 121 9.22 3.79 18.62
C ARG A 121 10.43 4.53 19.14
N ARG A 122 10.56 5.74 18.69
CA ARG A 122 11.51 6.65 19.28
C ARG A 122 10.89 7.39 20.46
#